data_fd34b9535e371091ef7f7d786950b759
#
_entry.id   fd34b9535e371091ef7f7d786950b759
#
_cell.length_a   1.000
_cell.length_b   1.000
_cell.length_c   1.000
_cell.angle_alpha   90.00
_cell.angle_beta   90.00
_cell.angle_gamma   90.00
#
_symmetry.space_group_name_H-M   'P 1'
#
loop_
_entity.id
_entity.type
_entity.pdbx_description
1 polymer ?
#
loop_
_entity_poly.entity_id
_entity_poly.type
_entity_poly.pdbx_seq_one_letter_code
_entity_poly.pdbx_strand_id
1 'polypeptide(L)'
;MEKNMYSRPLSLRSMKINDKFWKQEMEVVRKEVIPYQWAALNDQVEGAAPSFCMRNFKVAGKQNKERKEQGKAFIEPKYTFRGFESLPEDLNHPEDKFYGFVFQDSDFSKWIEAVGYSLTQHPDPKLEAIADGAIDIVCAAQQDD
;
A
#
# COMPACT_ATOMS: atom_id res chain seq x y z
N MET A 1 21.55 -25.89 -32.65
CA MET A 1 21.08 -25.27 -31.35
C MET A 1 20.19 -24.09 -31.68
N GLU A 2 18.90 -24.27 -31.56
CA GLU A 2 17.95 -23.16 -31.66
C GLU A 2 18.19 -22.21 -30.48
N LYS A 3 18.58 -20.99 -30.81
CA LYS A 3 18.61 -19.92 -29.80
C LYS A 3 17.15 -19.62 -29.39
N ASN A 4 16.72 -20.11 -28.23
CA ASN A 4 15.49 -19.68 -27.63
C ASN A 4 15.52 -18.15 -27.48
N MET A 5 14.83 -17.45 -28.36
CA MET A 5 14.67 -16.01 -28.28
C MET A 5 13.62 -15.70 -27.20
N TYR A 6 14.09 -15.41 -26.00
CA TYR A 6 13.21 -14.90 -24.96
C TYR A 6 12.99 -13.40 -25.19
N SER A 7 11.75 -12.97 -25.21
CA SER A 7 11.43 -11.55 -25.13
C SER A 7 11.80 -11.02 -23.73
N ARG A 8 12.46 -9.88 -23.66
CA ARG A 8 12.78 -9.23 -22.39
C ARG A 8 12.12 -7.86 -22.35
N PRO A 9 11.50 -7.48 -21.23
CA PRO A 9 10.95 -6.14 -21.09
C PRO A 9 12.08 -5.09 -21.17
N LEU A 10 11.79 -3.98 -21.80
CA LEU A 10 12.68 -2.81 -21.81
C LEU A 10 12.64 -2.12 -20.45
N SER A 11 13.77 -1.55 -20.03
CA SER A 11 13.79 -0.70 -18.85
C SER A 11 12.91 0.52 -19.06
N LEU A 12 12.01 0.80 -18.14
CA LEU A 12 11.16 2.00 -18.18
C LEU A 12 11.97 3.29 -18.20
N ARG A 13 13.16 3.30 -17.60
CA ARG A 13 14.09 4.44 -17.65
C ARG A 13 14.66 4.72 -19.05
N SER A 14 14.62 3.72 -19.93
CA SER A 14 15.10 3.84 -21.31
C SER A 14 14.02 4.32 -22.29
N MET A 15 12.78 4.46 -21.82
CA MET A 15 11.63 4.83 -22.63
C MET A 15 11.20 6.27 -22.32
N LYS A 16 10.84 7.01 -23.35
CA LYS A 16 10.24 8.35 -23.21
C LYS A 16 8.93 8.41 -23.99
N ILE A 17 7.89 8.80 -23.30
CA ILE A 17 6.59 9.06 -23.91
C ILE A 17 6.59 10.50 -24.42
N ASN A 18 6.47 10.69 -25.74
CA ASN A 18 6.46 12.01 -26.38
C ASN A 18 5.08 12.47 -26.85
N ASP A 19 4.07 11.66 -26.64
CA ASP A 19 2.69 12.01 -26.96
C ASP A 19 2.15 13.05 -25.96
N LYS A 20 1.43 14.06 -26.47
CA LYS A 20 0.91 15.17 -25.66
C LYS A 20 -0.15 14.70 -24.66
N PHE A 21 -1.06 13.82 -25.10
CA PHE A 21 -2.14 13.31 -24.26
C PHE A 21 -1.57 12.50 -23.09
N TRP A 22 -0.73 11.49 -23.38
CA TRP A 22 -0.17 10.65 -22.35
C TRP A 22 0.74 11.39 -21.36
N LYS A 23 1.48 12.40 -21.83
CA LYS A 23 2.24 13.27 -20.93
C LYS A 23 1.35 14.01 -19.95
N GLN A 24 0.21 14.52 -20.42
CA GLN A 24 -0.75 15.21 -19.55
C GLN A 24 -1.34 14.25 -18.51
N GLU A 25 -1.76 13.05 -18.92
CA GLU A 25 -2.32 12.04 -18.01
C GLU A 25 -1.28 11.60 -16.95
N MET A 26 -0.04 11.38 -17.36
CA MET A 26 1.04 11.05 -16.42
C MET A 26 1.30 12.17 -15.39
N GLU A 27 1.21 13.45 -15.81
CA GLU A 27 1.32 14.58 -14.88
C GLU A 27 0.15 14.66 -13.90
N VAL A 28 -1.08 14.39 -14.35
CA VAL A 28 -2.25 14.30 -13.46
C VAL A 28 -2.06 13.17 -12.44
N VAL A 29 -1.66 11.99 -12.89
CA VAL A 29 -1.40 10.86 -11.98
C VAL A 29 -0.33 11.25 -10.96
N ARG A 30 0.79 11.82 -11.40
CA ARG A 30 1.90 12.17 -10.51
C ARG A 30 1.55 13.25 -9.50
N LYS A 31 0.86 14.31 -9.93
CA LYS A 31 0.64 15.51 -9.11
C LYS A 31 -0.61 15.44 -8.25
N GLU A 32 -1.64 14.75 -8.74
CA GLU A 32 -2.96 14.75 -8.11
C GLU A 32 -3.33 13.36 -7.57
N VAL A 33 -3.26 12.32 -8.42
CA VAL A 33 -3.80 11.01 -8.07
C VAL A 33 -2.94 10.31 -7.00
N ILE A 34 -1.63 10.26 -7.16
CA ILE A 34 -0.72 9.61 -6.20
C ILE A 34 -0.83 10.26 -4.81
N PRO A 35 -0.74 11.60 -4.65
CA PRO A 35 -0.91 12.25 -3.35
C PRO A 35 -2.30 12.06 -2.76
N TYR A 36 -3.35 12.16 -3.57
CA TYR A 36 -4.73 11.97 -3.12
C TYR A 36 -4.94 10.53 -2.60
N GLN A 37 -4.50 9.53 -3.36
CA GLN A 37 -4.63 8.14 -2.93
C GLN A 37 -3.83 7.84 -1.66
N TRP A 38 -2.64 8.43 -1.52
CA TRP A 38 -1.89 8.30 -0.27
C TRP A 38 -2.66 8.85 0.93
N ALA A 39 -3.28 10.02 0.78
CA ALA A 39 -4.15 10.59 1.81
C ALA A 39 -5.36 9.68 2.11
N ALA A 40 -5.99 9.10 1.08
CA ALA A 40 -7.12 8.18 1.24
C ALA A 40 -6.70 6.87 1.96
N LEU A 41 -5.55 6.28 1.63
CA LEU A 41 -5.04 5.09 2.31
C LEU A 41 -4.72 5.33 3.80
N ASN A 42 -4.47 6.58 4.18
CA ASN A 42 -4.21 7.01 5.55
C ASN A 42 -5.42 7.66 6.24
N ASP A 43 -6.62 7.55 5.65
CA ASP A 43 -7.88 8.09 6.22
C ASP A 43 -7.85 9.62 6.42
N GLN A 44 -7.14 10.35 5.55
CA GLN A 44 -6.91 11.79 5.65
C GLN A 44 -7.73 12.63 4.66
N VAL A 45 -8.65 12.03 3.91
CA VAL A 45 -9.52 12.74 2.97
C VAL A 45 -10.79 13.16 3.69
N GLU A 46 -10.99 14.47 3.84
CA GLU A 46 -12.17 15.02 4.49
C GLU A 46 -13.46 14.62 3.73
N GLY A 47 -14.46 14.16 4.48
CA GLY A 47 -15.76 13.73 3.94
C GLY A 47 -15.76 12.38 3.22
N ALA A 48 -14.61 11.70 3.08
CA ALA A 48 -14.56 10.35 2.54
C ALA A 48 -14.72 9.30 3.65
N ALA A 49 -15.28 8.14 3.29
CA ALA A 49 -15.29 6.98 4.18
C ALA A 49 -13.85 6.49 4.42
N PRO A 50 -13.51 6.04 5.65
CA PRO A 50 -12.18 5.54 5.94
C PRO A 50 -11.83 4.31 5.10
N SER A 51 -10.60 4.28 4.59
CA SER A 51 -10.03 3.10 3.92
C SER A 51 -9.59 2.03 4.91
N PHE A 52 -9.03 2.44 6.05
CA PHE A 52 -8.36 1.59 7.05
C PHE A 52 -7.10 0.85 6.52
N CYS A 53 -6.70 1.05 5.29
CA CYS A 53 -5.62 0.29 4.66
C CYS A 53 -4.31 0.39 5.47
N MET A 54 -3.74 1.59 5.58
CA MET A 54 -2.47 1.77 6.30
C MET A 54 -2.61 1.57 7.81
N ARG A 55 -3.79 1.84 8.36
CA ARG A 55 -4.12 1.52 9.75
C ARG A 55 -4.01 0.02 10.03
N ASN A 56 -4.62 -0.80 9.20
CA ASN A 56 -4.59 -2.26 9.35
C ASN A 56 -3.17 -2.83 9.27
N PHE A 57 -2.33 -2.33 8.37
CA PHE A 57 -0.91 -2.71 8.35
C PHE A 57 -0.18 -2.33 9.64
N LYS A 58 -0.43 -1.14 10.21
CA LYS A 58 0.16 -0.73 11.49
C LYS A 58 -0.29 -1.63 12.64
N VAL A 59 -1.58 -2.01 12.69
CA VAL A 59 -2.10 -2.97 13.67
C VAL A 59 -1.43 -4.33 13.54
N ALA A 60 -1.30 -4.85 12.31
CA ALA A 60 -0.61 -6.11 12.05
C ALA A 60 0.87 -6.06 12.48
N GLY A 61 1.57 -4.97 12.19
CA GLY A 61 2.96 -4.77 12.62
C GLY A 61 3.11 -4.73 14.14
N LYS A 62 2.19 -4.05 14.84
CA LYS A 62 2.14 -4.04 16.31
C LYS A 62 1.96 -5.45 16.87
N GLN A 63 1.01 -6.21 16.33
CA GLN A 63 0.76 -7.59 16.78
C GLN A 63 1.95 -8.51 16.51
N ASN A 64 2.63 -8.37 15.36
CA ASN A 64 3.84 -9.13 15.06
C ASN A 64 4.95 -8.85 16.08
N LYS A 65 5.13 -7.58 16.44
CA LYS A 65 6.09 -7.19 17.47
C LYS A 65 5.74 -7.81 18.83
N GLU A 66 4.49 -7.69 19.26
CA GLU A 66 4.01 -8.26 20.53
C GLU A 66 4.15 -9.79 20.54
N ARG A 67 3.84 -10.46 19.43
CA ARG A 67 4.04 -11.90 19.27
C ARG A 67 5.51 -12.31 19.45
N LYS A 68 6.44 -11.54 18.87
CA LYS A 68 7.88 -11.78 19.01
C LYS A 68 8.38 -11.54 20.45
N GLU A 69 7.87 -10.52 21.11
CA GLU A 69 8.25 -10.17 22.50
C GLU A 69 7.67 -11.15 23.55
N GLN A 70 6.43 -11.54 23.38
CA GLN A 70 5.72 -12.39 24.35
C GLN A 70 5.88 -13.90 24.08
N GLY A 71 6.26 -14.27 22.85
CA GLY A 71 6.42 -15.66 22.46
C GLY A 71 5.16 -16.50 22.73
N LYS A 72 5.30 -17.59 23.50
CA LYS A 72 4.19 -18.49 23.83
C LYS A 72 3.08 -17.86 24.71
N ALA A 73 3.33 -16.70 25.31
CA ALA A 73 2.35 -15.98 26.11
C ALA A 73 1.45 -15.07 25.27
N PHE A 74 1.80 -14.81 24.01
CA PHE A 74 0.97 -14.03 23.12
C PHE A 74 -0.37 -14.72 22.84
N ILE A 75 -1.46 -13.99 23.01
CA ILE A 75 -2.81 -14.47 22.73
C ILE A 75 -3.23 -13.92 21.38
N GLU A 76 -3.37 -14.80 20.39
CA GLU A 76 -3.82 -14.41 19.05
C GLU A 76 -5.21 -13.77 19.13
N PRO A 77 -5.38 -12.56 18.57
CA PRO A 77 -6.68 -11.92 18.48
C PRO A 77 -7.67 -12.79 17.67
N LYS A 78 -8.90 -12.88 18.14
CA LYS A 78 -9.94 -13.60 17.41
C LYS A 78 -10.65 -12.64 16.47
N TYR A 79 -10.56 -12.92 15.19
CA TYR A 79 -11.28 -12.19 14.13
C TYR A 79 -12.45 -13.03 13.63
N THR A 80 -13.59 -12.35 13.41
CA THR A 80 -14.73 -12.99 12.75
C THR A 80 -14.69 -12.64 11.28
N PHE A 81 -14.45 -13.63 10.43
CA PHE A 81 -14.57 -13.46 8.99
C PHE A 81 -16.04 -13.32 8.61
N ARG A 82 -16.39 -12.22 7.97
CA ARG A 82 -17.76 -11.91 7.50
C ARG A 82 -17.88 -11.92 5.97
N GLY A 83 -17.00 -12.60 5.27
CA GLY A 83 -16.97 -12.60 3.81
C GLY A 83 -16.63 -11.22 3.27
N PHE A 84 -17.51 -10.67 2.43
CA PHE A 84 -17.32 -9.37 1.78
C PHE A 84 -17.97 -8.20 2.55
N GLU A 85 -18.51 -8.43 3.72
CA GLU A 85 -19.07 -7.34 4.52
C GLU A 85 -17.94 -6.51 5.15
N SER A 86 -18.04 -5.18 5.01
CA SER A 86 -17.15 -4.26 5.70
C SER A 86 -17.35 -4.34 7.21
N LEU A 87 -16.26 -4.40 7.96
CA LEU A 87 -16.31 -4.31 9.40
C LEU A 87 -16.32 -2.83 9.81
N PRO A 88 -17.39 -2.36 10.50
CA PRO A 88 -17.42 -1.01 11.03
C PRO A 88 -16.40 -0.84 12.15
N GLU A 89 -15.91 0.38 12.31
CA GLU A 89 -15.00 0.71 13.41
C GLU A 89 -15.67 0.50 14.77
N ASP A 90 -14.92 -0.16 15.68
CA ASP A 90 -15.31 -0.29 17.07
C ASP A 90 -14.63 0.81 17.89
N LEU A 91 -15.36 1.85 18.20
CA LEU A 91 -14.85 3.02 18.93
C LEU A 91 -14.40 2.71 20.36
N ASN A 92 -14.80 1.57 20.94
CA ASN A 92 -14.37 1.16 22.28
C ASN A 92 -13.01 0.44 22.26
N HIS A 93 -12.66 -0.18 21.12
CA HIS A 93 -11.42 -0.93 20.95
C HIS A 93 -10.81 -0.69 19.56
N PRO A 94 -10.49 0.57 19.22
CA PRO A 94 -10.11 0.93 17.85
C PRO A 94 -8.76 0.39 17.43
N GLU A 95 -7.87 0.06 18.36
CA GLU A 95 -6.46 -0.23 18.07
C GLU A 95 -6.15 -1.71 17.83
N ASP A 96 -7.05 -2.62 18.22
CA ASP A 96 -6.74 -4.05 18.29
C ASP A 96 -7.42 -4.88 17.19
N LYS A 97 -8.21 -4.26 16.32
CA LYS A 97 -9.00 -4.95 15.29
C LYS A 97 -8.68 -4.42 13.89
N PHE A 98 -8.82 -5.30 12.90
CA PHE A 98 -8.86 -4.92 11.51
C PHE A 98 -10.27 -4.45 11.13
N TYR A 99 -10.36 -3.40 10.33
CA TYR A 99 -11.62 -2.81 9.89
C TYR A 99 -11.67 -2.72 8.37
N GLY A 100 -12.86 -2.40 7.89
CA GLY A 100 -13.10 -2.13 6.49
C GLY A 100 -13.29 -3.39 5.66
N PHE A 101 -13.01 -3.28 4.37
CA PHE A 101 -13.28 -4.32 3.39
C PHE A 101 -12.08 -5.25 3.19
N VAL A 102 -12.33 -6.53 2.90
CA VAL A 102 -11.31 -7.59 2.87
C VAL A 102 -10.18 -7.40 1.85
N PHE A 103 -10.35 -6.55 0.83
CA PHE A 103 -9.34 -6.32 -0.23
C PHE A 103 -8.59 -4.99 -0.11
N GLN A 104 -8.66 -4.30 1.01
CA GLN A 104 -8.05 -2.97 1.17
C GLN A 104 -6.53 -2.97 1.08
N ASP A 105 -5.88 -4.04 1.48
CA ASP A 105 -4.43 -4.23 1.37
C ASP A 105 -3.95 -4.14 -0.08
N SER A 106 -4.76 -4.61 -1.04
CA SER A 106 -4.45 -4.54 -2.46
C SER A 106 -4.36 -3.10 -2.99
N ASP A 107 -5.00 -2.14 -2.34
CA ASP A 107 -4.95 -0.74 -2.75
C ASP A 107 -3.58 -0.12 -2.47
N PHE A 108 -2.92 -0.53 -1.39
CA PHE A 108 -1.51 -0.19 -1.18
C PHE A 108 -0.62 -0.71 -2.31
N SER A 109 -0.80 -1.96 -2.73
CA SER A 109 -0.01 -2.57 -3.80
C SER A 109 -0.13 -1.80 -5.12
N LYS A 110 -1.33 -1.35 -5.46
CA LYS A 110 -1.58 -0.51 -6.65
C LYS A 110 -0.94 0.88 -6.52
N TRP A 111 -1.04 1.48 -5.34
CA TRP A 111 -0.45 2.79 -5.08
C TRP A 111 1.08 2.75 -5.18
N ILE A 112 1.75 1.79 -4.54
CA ILE A 112 3.21 1.69 -4.57
C ILE A 112 3.74 1.38 -5.97
N GLU A 113 3.00 0.61 -6.77
CA GLU A 113 3.33 0.37 -8.18
C GLU A 113 3.26 1.67 -8.99
N ALA A 114 2.21 2.47 -8.82
CA ALA A 114 2.08 3.77 -9.47
C ALA A 114 3.21 4.74 -9.07
N VAL A 115 3.59 4.75 -7.79
CA VAL A 115 4.75 5.52 -7.30
C VAL A 115 6.03 5.06 -7.98
N GLY A 116 6.27 3.75 -8.06
CA GLY A 116 7.44 3.18 -8.74
C GLY A 116 7.53 3.62 -10.19
N TYR A 117 6.43 3.54 -10.94
CA TYR A 117 6.38 4.04 -12.32
C TYR A 117 6.66 5.54 -12.41
N SER A 118 6.06 6.35 -11.54
CA SER A 118 6.28 7.80 -11.51
C SER A 118 7.75 8.14 -11.27
N LEU A 119 8.39 7.53 -10.28
CA LEU A 119 9.78 7.79 -9.91
C LEU A 119 10.79 7.37 -10.99
N THR A 120 10.44 6.43 -11.88
CA THR A 120 11.32 6.07 -13.01
C THR A 120 11.50 7.20 -14.01
N GLN A 121 10.49 8.05 -14.18
CA GLN A 121 10.48 9.16 -15.15
C GLN A 121 10.73 10.51 -14.48
N HIS A 122 10.32 10.66 -13.24
CA HIS A 122 10.36 11.90 -12.46
C HIS A 122 10.89 11.63 -11.06
N PRO A 123 12.23 11.64 -10.86
CA PRO A 123 12.82 11.49 -9.53
C PRO A 123 12.28 12.56 -8.55
N ASP A 124 11.75 12.13 -7.42
CA ASP A 124 11.19 12.97 -6.38
C ASP A 124 11.59 12.42 -4.99
N PRO A 125 12.60 13.00 -4.34
CA PRO A 125 13.09 12.51 -3.05
C PRO A 125 12.03 12.54 -1.93
N LYS A 126 11.03 13.43 -2.02
CA LYS A 126 9.95 13.47 -1.03
C LYS A 126 9.00 12.29 -1.21
N LEU A 127 8.61 12.01 -2.46
CA LEU A 127 7.77 10.86 -2.77
C LEU A 127 8.50 9.55 -2.47
N GLU A 128 9.80 9.47 -2.75
CA GLU A 128 10.64 8.32 -2.42
C GLU A 128 10.64 8.06 -0.91
N ALA A 129 10.87 9.09 -0.08
CA ALA A 129 10.83 8.96 1.37
C ALA A 129 9.46 8.54 1.92
N ILE A 130 8.37 8.99 1.31
CA ILE A 130 7.01 8.54 1.65
C ILE A 130 6.84 7.06 1.30
N ALA A 131 7.29 6.65 0.12
CA ALA A 131 7.22 5.27 -0.33
C ALA A 131 8.03 4.32 0.57
N ASP A 132 9.25 4.70 0.93
CA ASP A 132 10.11 3.94 1.85
C ASP A 132 9.45 3.77 3.22
N GLY A 133 8.92 4.85 3.80
CA GLY A 133 8.18 4.77 5.06
C GLY A 133 6.91 3.91 4.98
N ALA A 134 6.22 3.91 3.85
CA ALA A 134 5.06 3.04 3.63
C ALA A 134 5.48 1.57 3.51
N ILE A 135 6.58 1.28 2.82
CA ILE A 135 7.17 -0.06 2.70
C ILE A 135 7.57 -0.58 4.09
N ASP A 136 8.19 0.24 4.93
CA ASP A 136 8.58 -0.13 6.30
C ASP A 136 7.36 -0.56 7.14
N ILE A 137 6.23 0.15 7.02
CA ILE A 137 4.98 -0.21 7.70
C ILE A 137 4.49 -1.59 7.24
N VAL A 138 4.50 -1.85 5.93
CA VAL A 138 4.05 -3.13 5.36
C VAL A 138 5.01 -4.26 5.71
N CYS A 139 6.31 -4.02 5.66
CA CYS A 139 7.32 -4.99 6.09
C CYS A 139 7.17 -5.37 7.58
N ALA A 140 6.83 -4.42 8.44
CA ALA A 140 6.55 -4.71 9.85
C ALA A 140 5.33 -5.62 10.05
N ALA A 141 4.36 -5.56 9.12
CA ALA A 141 3.17 -6.41 9.11
C ALA A 141 3.43 -7.83 8.58
N GLN A 142 4.55 -8.07 7.89
CA GLN A 142 4.89 -9.37 7.33
C GLN A 142 5.23 -10.40 8.42
N GLN A 143 4.70 -11.60 8.29
CA GLN A 143 5.04 -12.73 9.16
C GLN A 143 6.33 -13.42 8.68
N ASP A 144 6.90 -14.28 9.54
CA ASP A 144 8.20 -14.92 9.30
C ASP A 144 8.07 -16.24 8.49
N ASP A 145 6.91 -16.57 7.93
CA ASP A 145 6.60 -17.78 7.17
C ASP A 145 6.88 -17.66 5.67
#